data_730c09419b685b29c7b24bad76dcb500
#
_entry.id   730c09419b685b29c7b24bad76dcb500
#
_cell.length_a   1.000
_cell.length_b   1.000
_cell.length_c   1.000
_cell.angle_alpha   90.00
_cell.angle_beta   90.00
_cell.angle_gamma   90.00
#
_symmetry.space_group_name_H-M   'P 1'
#
loop_
_entity.id
_entity.type
_entity.pdbx_description
1 polymer ?
#
loop_
_entity_poly.entity_id
_entity_poly.type
_entity_poly.pdbx_seq_one_letter_code
_entity_poly.pdbx_strand_id
1 'polypeptide(L)'
;MQQLLIASRAIEQLLSSIGRIAAWLLLPMMLVIIVDVITRKFGLLTITKDFFLATEMHGAHNIVNKYITSTKMQELEWHLHAALFLLCMGFGYVKNSHVRIEIVREKFDVYTKSWLEVIGIVIFIIPYTYLLFRYGLNFTERSFHLNEVSAALTGLSHRWIIKAFLPLGMALLFLAALAVLLRNLVFLFGSKEES
;
A
#
# COMPACT_ATOMS: atom_id res chain seq x y z
N MET A 1 -3.27 7.75 31.62
CA MET A 1 -3.98 6.70 30.87
C MET A 1 -4.93 7.24 29.82
N GLN A 2 -5.87 8.14 30.15
CA GLN A 2 -6.83 8.70 29.16
C GLN A 2 -6.16 9.37 27.96
N GLN A 3 -5.07 10.11 28.14
CA GLN A 3 -4.36 10.75 27.03
C GLN A 3 -3.78 9.75 26.02
N LEU A 4 -3.27 8.61 26.49
CA LEU A 4 -2.75 7.53 25.62
C LEU A 4 -3.86 6.89 24.79
N LEU A 5 -5.05 6.71 25.35
CA LEU A 5 -6.22 6.22 24.62
C LEU A 5 -6.71 7.22 23.58
N ILE A 6 -6.69 8.52 23.89
CA ILE A 6 -7.05 9.57 22.93
C ILE A 6 -6.07 9.55 21.76
N ALA A 7 -4.76 9.49 22.04
CA ALA A 7 -3.74 9.41 21.02
C ALA A 7 -3.88 8.15 20.12
N SER A 8 -4.09 6.98 20.73
CA SER A 8 -4.34 5.73 19.99
C SER A 8 -5.55 5.86 19.08
N ARG A 9 -6.69 6.36 19.58
CA ARG A 9 -7.91 6.55 18.80
C ARG A 9 -7.72 7.54 17.64
N ALA A 10 -6.98 8.63 17.86
CA ALA A 10 -6.71 9.61 16.81
C ALA A 10 -5.88 8.98 15.66
N ILE A 11 -4.86 8.20 16.00
CA ILE A 11 -4.05 7.46 15.00
C ILE A 11 -4.93 6.44 14.27
N GLU A 12 -5.76 5.67 14.99
CA GLU A 12 -6.68 4.69 14.39
C GLU A 12 -7.68 5.34 13.42
N GLN A 13 -8.20 6.51 13.74
CA GLN A 13 -9.09 7.27 12.88
C GLN A 13 -8.38 7.77 11.62
N LEU A 14 -7.17 8.30 11.77
CA LEU A 14 -6.33 8.73 10.64
C LEU A 14 -6.07 7.56 9.69
N LEU A 15 -5.59 6.44 10.20
CA LEU A 15 -5.31 5.24 9.40
C LEU A 15 -6.57 4.68 8.73
N SER A 16 -7.71 4.70 9.44
CA SER A 16 -8.99 4.26 8.88
C SER A 16 -9.46 5.18 7.74
N SER A 17 -9.18 6.47 7.84
CA SER A 17 -9.51 7.43 6.77
C SER A 17 -8.61 7.23 5.56
N ILE A 18 -7.30 7.08 5.77
CA ILE A 18 -6.34 6.77 4.69
C ILE A 18 -6.71 5.46 4.01
N GLY A 19 -6.99 4.40 4.78
CA GLY A 19 -7.36 3.09 4.21
C GLY A 19 -8.66 3.14 3.40
N ARG A 20 -9.67 3.90 3.85
CA ARG A 20 -10.91 4.09 3.08
C ARG A 20 -10.68 4.86 1.79
N ILE A 21 -9.84 5.90 1.81
CA ILE A 21 -9.49 6.65 0.60
C ILE A 21 -8.68 5.76 -0.34
N ALA A 22 -7.70 5.03 0.18
CA ALA A 22 -6.89 4.10 -0.59
C ALA A 22 -7.72 2.98 -1.25
N ALA A 23 -8.79 2.52 -0.59
CA ALA A 23 -9.67 1.49 -1.16
C ALA A 23 -10.32 1.94 -2.48
N TRP A 24 -10.52 3.24 -2.72
CA TRP A 24 -11.00 3.76 -4.00
C TRP A 24 -10.03 3.50 -5.16
N LEU A 25 -8.74 3.22 -4.90
CA LEU A 25 -7.79 2.81 -5.92
C LEU A 25 -8.15 1.46 -6.57
N LEU A 26 -9.00 0.65 -5.93
CA LEU A 26 -9.52 -0.58 -6.52
C LEU A 26 -10.28 -0.33 -7.82
N LEU A 27 -11.08 0.75 -7.89
CA LEU A 27 -11.88 1.04 -9.07
C LEU A 27 -11.03 1.33 -10.30
N PRO A 28 -10.08 2.31 -10.29
CA PRO A 28 -9.22 2.54 -11.43
C PRO A 28 -8.33 1.33 -11.73
N MET A 29 -7.88 0.58 -10.72
CA MET A 29 -7.10 -0.65 -10.92
C MET A 29 -7.92 -1.70 -11.70
N MET A 30 -9.16 -1.99 -11.27
CA MET A 30 -10.04 -2.92 -11.98
C MET A 30 -10.31 -2.46 -13.41
N LEU A 31 -10.54 -1.16 -13.61
CA LEU A 31 -10.79 -0.59 -14.94
C LEU A 31 -9.57 -0.80 -15.85
N VAL A 32 -8.36 -0.51 -15.36
CA VAL A 32 -7.11 -0.69 -16.12
C VAL A 32 -6.92 -2.16 -16.49
N ILE A 33 -7.15 -3.10 -15.55
CA ILE A 33 -7.05 -4.55 -15.80
C ILE A 33 -8.04 -4.99 -16.87
N ILE A 34 -9.31 -4.58 -16.77
CA ILE A 34 -10.34 -4.93 -17.73
C ILE A 34 -9.97 -4.40 -19.13
N VAL A 35 -9.57 -3.14 -19.22
CA VAL A 35 -9.17 -2.54 -20.50
C VAL A 35 -7.95 -3.25 -21.08
N ASP A 36 -6.90 -3.54 -20.27
CA ASP A 36 -5.71 -4.24 -20.75
C ASP A 36 -6.04 -5.67 -21.25
N VAL A 37 -6.85 -6.42 -20.51
CA VAL A 37 -7.27 -7.77 -20.91
C VAL A 37 -8.10 -7.75 -22.20
N ILE A 38 -9.07 -6.83 -22.31
CA ILE A 38 -9.92 -6.70 -23.50
C ILE A 38 -9.08 -6.29 -24.70
N THR A 39 -8.22 -5.28 -24.56
CA THR A 39 -7.38 -4.78 -25.66
C THR A 39 -6.42 -5.84 -26.17
N ARG A 40 -5.87 -6.66 -25.28
CA ARG A 40 -5.03 -7.80 -25.67
C ARG A 40 -5.79 -8.93 -26.33
N LYS A 41 -6.92 -9.33 -25.74
CA LYS A 41 -7.70 -10.46 -26.25
C LYS A 41 -8.25 -10.20 -27.65
N PHE A 42 -8.70 -9.00 -27.93
CA PHE A 42 -9.29 -8.64 -29.21
C PHE A 42 -8.32 -7.94 -30.17
N GLY A 43 -7.06 -7.76 -29.80
CA GLY A 43 -6.07 -7.03 -30.61
C GLY A 43 -6.46 -5.57 -30.88
N LEU A 44 -7.29 -4.97 -30.01
CA LEU A 44 -7.86 -3.64 -30.24
C LEU A 44 -6.80 -2.55 -30.42
N LEU A 45 -5.65 -2.67 -29.75
CA LEU A 45 -4.55 -1.72 -29.93
C LEU A 45 -3.99 -1.76 -31.35
N THR A 46 -3.89 -2.94 -31.97
CA THR A 46 -3.45 -3.08 -33.35
C THR A 46 -4.52 -2.53 -34.31
N ILE A 47 -5.76 -2.91 -34.12
CA ILE A 47 -6.90 -2.47 -34.95
C ILE A 47 -7.05 -0.93 -34.89
N THR A 48 -6.96 -0.32 -33.71
CA THR A 48 -7.06 1.14 -33.56
C THR A 48 -5.88 1.86 -34.20
N LYS A 49 -4.66 1.31 -34.11
CA LYS A 49 -3.48 1.87 -34.76
C LYS A 49 -3.63 1.82 -36.28
N ASP A 50 -4.05 0.69 -36.82
CA ASP A 50 -4.24 0.50 -38.27
C ASP A 50 -5.35 1.43 -38.78
N PHE A 51 -6.44 1.60 -38.02
CA PHE A 51 -7.51 2.54 -38.34
C PHE A 51 -7.00 3.99 -38.40
N PHE A 52 -6.24 4.45 -37.40
CA PHE A 52 -5.68 5.82 -37.39
C PHE A 52 -4.65 6.06 -38.48
N LEU A 53 -3.89 5.03 -38.87
CA LEU A 53 -2.98 5.12 -40.01
C LEU A 53 -3.76 5.21 -41.34
N ALA A 54 -4.80 4.39 -41.50
CA ALA A 54 -5.63 4.38 -42.69
C ALA A 54 -6.44 5.69 -42.88
N THR A 55 -6.78 6.37 -41.80
CA THR A 55 -7.50 7.66 -41.82
C THR A 55 -6.59 8.88 -41.80
N GLU A 56 -5.28 8.69 -41.93
CA GLU A 56 -4.26 9.76 -41.88
C GLU A 56 -4.28 10.58 -40.55
N MET A 57 -4.87 10.04 -39.50
CA MET A 57 -4.93 10.67 -38.17
C MET A 57 -3.63 10.43 -37.38
N HIS A 58 -2.49 10.84 -37.93
CA HIS A 58 -1.17 10.60 -37.34
C HIS A 58 -1.03 11.15 -35.94
N GLY A 59 -1.71 12.25 -35.59
CA GLY A 59 -1.72 12.80 -34.22
C GLY A 59 -2.36 11.83 -33.22
N ALA A 60 -3.51 11.25 -33.53
CA ALA A 60 -4.19 10.26 -32.67
C ALA A 60 -3.40 8.95 -32.56
N HIS A 61 -2.83 8.47 -33.66
CA HIS A 61 -1.94 7.31 -33.67
C HIS A 61 -0.74 7.51 -32.74
N ASN A 62 -0.08 8.67 -32.80
CA ASN A 62 1.06 8.99 -31.93
C ASN A 62 0.66 9.03 -30.44
N ILE A 63 -0.51 9.59 -30.12
CA ILE A 63 -1.03 9.61 -28.76
C ILE A 63 -1.28 8.20 -28.26
N VAL A 64 -1.98 7.35 -29.03
CA VAL A 64 -2.23 5.95 -28.66
C VAL A 64 -0.91 5.21 -28.45
N ASN A 65 0.03 5.32 -29.37
CA ASN A 65 1.34 4.67 -29.23
C ASN A 65 2.14 5.18 -28.02
N LYS A 66 2.04 6.47 -27.73
CA LYS A 66 2.79 7.08 -26.62
C LYS A 66 2.22 6.71 -25.25
N TYR A 67 0.89 6.67 -25.10
CA TYR A 67 0.24 6.55 -23.81
C TYR A 67 -0.44 5.21 -23.56
N ILE A 68 -0.92 4.52 -24.60
CA ILE A 68 -1.69 3.28 -24.49
C ILE A 68 -0.89 2.13 -25.11
N THR A 69 0.09 1.62 -24.36
CA THR A 69 0.81 0.39 -24.70
C THR A 69 0.50 -0.68 -23.67
N SER A 70 0.44 -1.93 -24.07
CA SER A 70 0.20 -3.06 -23.14
C SER A 70 1.20 -3.06 -21.98
N THR A 71 2.46 -2.74 -22.23
CA THR A 71 3.48 -2.66 -21.18
C THR A 71 3.18 -1.58 -20.15
N LYS A 72 2.70 -0.39 -20.59
CA LYS A 72 2.34 0.69 -19.65
C LYS A 72 1.10 0.35 -18.84
N MET A 73 0.11 -0.29 -19.47
CA MET A 73 -1.10 -0.74 -18.77
C MET A 73 -0.73 -1.74 -17.67
N GLN A 74 0.09 -2.75 -17.98
CA GLN A 74 0.57 -3.71 -17.00
C GLN A 74 1.39 -3.05 -15.88
N GLU A 75 2.28 -2.12 -16.22
CA GLU A 75 3.04 -1.40 -15.19
C GLU A 75 2.12 -0.55 -14.31
N LEU A 76 1.09 0.07 -14.88
CA LEU A 76 0.10 0.84 -14.12
C LEU A 76 -0.71 -0.04 -13.17
N GLU A 77 -1.09 -1.25 -13.62
CA GLU A 77 -1.79 -2.23 -12.78
C GLU A 77 -1.03 -2.53 -11.49
N TRP A 78 0.22 -2.94 -11.59
CA TRP A 78 0.99 -3.28 -10.41
C TRP A 78 1.43 -2.04 -9.60
N HIS A 79 1.54 -0.85 -10.21
CA HIS A 79 1.74 0.40 -9.47
C HIS A 79 0.53 0.72 -8.58
N LEU A 80 -0.69 0.64 -9.15
CA LEU A 80 -1.93 0.86 -8.39
C LEU A 80 -2.10 -0.20 -7.30
N HIS A 81 -1.79 -1.47 -7.61
CA HIS A 81 -1.84 -2.56 -6.63
C HIS A 81 -0.85 -2.34 -5.48
N ALA A 82 0.39 -1.98 -5.78
CA ALA A 82 1.41 -1.72 -4.76
C ALA A 82 1.03 -0.50 -3.89
N ALA A 83 0.55 0.59 -4.50
CA ALA A 83 0.08 1.76 -3.78
C ALA A 83 -1.08 1.43 -2.84
N LEU A 84 -2.10 0.72 -3.34
CA LEU A 84 -3.24 0.25 -2.56
C LEU A 84 -2.79 -0.59 -1.37
N PHE A 85 -1.96 -1.61 -1.62
CA PHE A 85 -1.47 -2.53 -0.59
C PHE A 85 -0.72 -1.79 0.51
N LEU A 86 0.24 -0.94 0.13
CA LEU A 86 1.09 -0.21 1.08
C LEU A 86 0.29 0.81 1.91
N LEU A 87 -0.68 1.51 1.32
CA LEU A 87 -1.54 2.45 2.04
C LEU A 87 -2.53 1.75 2.98
N CYS A 88 -3.03 0.57 2.60
CA CYS A 88 -3.98 -0.20 3.40
C CYS A 88 -3.32 -1.03 4.52
N MET A 89 -1.98 -1.21 4.50
CA MET A 89 -1.28 -2.08 5.43
C MET A 89 -1.49 -1.65 6.90
N GLY A 90 -1.33 -0.37 7.21
CA GLY A 90 -1.58 0.18 8.55
C GLY A 90 -3.05 0.06 8.99
N PHE A 91 -3.98 0.31 8.07
CA PHE A 91 -5.41 0.14 8.31
C PHE A 91 -5.76 -1.32 8.62
N GLY A 92 -5.26 -2.26 7.82
CA GLY A 92 -5.47 -3.70 8.04
C GLY A 92 -4.93 -4.16 9.39
N TYR A 93 -3.77 -3.64 9.82
CA TYR A 93 -3.19 -3.95 11.11
C TYR A 93 -4.08 -3.48 12.28
N VAL A 94 -4.52 -2.23 12.26
CA VAL A 94 -5.41 -1.67 13.30
C VAL A 94 -6.75 -2.40 13.37
N LYS A 95 -7.32 -2.79 12.21
CA LYS A 95 -8.58 -3.54 12.13
C LYS A 95 -8.43 -5.02 12.43
N ASN A 96 -7.22 -5.48 12.74
CA ASN A 96 -6.95 -6.88 13.05
C ASN A 96 -7.31 -7.84 11.89
N SER A 97 -7.19 -7.35 10.66
CA SER A 97 -7.58 -8.07 9.43
C SER A 97 -6.51 -9.04 8.93
N HIS A 98 -5.36 -9.12 9.60
CA HIS A 98 -4.30 -10.06 9.22
C HIS A 98 -4.68 -11.50 9.59
N VAL A 99 -4.39 -12.42 8.69
CA VAL A 99 -4.52 -13.86 8.97
C VAL A 99 -3.61 -14.22 10.14
N ARG A 100 -4.19 -14.75 11.20
CA ARG A 100 -3.49 -15.20 12.40
C ARG A 100 -3.70 -16.69 12.60
N ILE A 101 -2.69 -17.36 13.14
CA ILE A 101 -2.83 -18.77 13.54
C ILE A 101 -3.60 -18.80 14.86
N GLU A 102 -4.92 -18.91 14.76
CA GLU A 102 -5.81 -18.87 15.94
C GLU A 102 -5.72 -20.11 16.79
N ILE A 103 -5.39 -21.26 16.22
CA ILE A 103 -5.32 -22.58 16.90
C ILE A 103 -4.49 -22.53 18.20
N VAL A 104 -3.39 -21.79 18.19
CA VAL A 104 -2.54 -21.63 19.38
C VAL A 104 -3.04 -20.46 20.24
N ARG A 105 -3.49 -19.39 19.61
CA ARG A 105 -3.91 -18.15 20.27
C ARG A 105 -5.20 -18.35 21.11
N GLU A 106 -6.14 -19.16 20.66
CA GLU A 106 -7.38 -19.45 21.41
C GLU A 106 -7.15 -20.01 22.80
N LYS A 107 -6.03 -20.75 22.98
CA LYS A 107 -5.67 -21.35 24.29
C LYS A 107 -5.18 -20.34 25.32
N PHE A 108 -4.81 -19.12 24.91
CA PHE A 108 -4.30 -18.10 25.83
C PHE A 108 -5.43 -17.22 26.35
N ASP A 109 -5.31 -16.79 27.61
CA ASP A 109 -6.18 -15.77 28.18
C ASP A 109 -5.93 -14.38 27.56
N VAL A 110 -6.81 -13.43 27.80
CA VAL A 110 -6.75 -12.09 27.21
C VAL A 110 -5.48 -11.33 27.63
N TYR A 111 -5.02 -11.54 28.86
CA TYR A 111 -3.84 -10.90 29.39
C TYR A 111 -2.55 -11.37 28.69
N THR A 112 -2.40 -12.68 28.53
CA THR A 112 -1.27 -13.30 27.79
C THR A 112 -1.28 -12.87 26.31
N LYS A 113 -2.45 -12.81 25.67
CA LYS A 113 -2.58 -12.29 24.30
C LYS A 113 -2.06 -10.88 24.17
N SER A 114 -2.38 -10.00 25.10
CA SER A 114 -1.92 -8.61 25.08
C SER A 114 -0.42 -8.50 25.28
N TRP A 115 0.17 -9.31 26.16
CA TRP A 115 1.64 -9.36 26.32
C TRP A 115 2.36 -9.86 25.10
N LEU A 116 1.87 -10.94 24.47
CA LEU A 116 2.44 -11.47 23.23
C LEU A 116 2.39 -10.41 22.10
N GLU A 117 1.32 -9.63 22.04
CA GLU A 117 1.18 -8.57 21.04
C GLU A 117 2.17 -7.43 21.30
N VAL A 118 2.34 -7.01 22.55
CA VAL A 118 3.35 -5.99 22.93
C VAL A 118 4.77 -6.46 22.58
N ILE A 119 5.13 -7.68 22.96
CA ILE A 119 6.46 -8.25 22.64
C ILE A 119 6.66 -8.33 21.13
N GLY A 120 5.66 -8.83 20.40
CA GLY A 120 5.71 -8.93 18.94
C GLY A 120 5.88 -7.58 18.25
N ILE A 121 5.18 -6.55 18.72
CA ILE A 121 5.32 -5.18 18.18
C ILE A 121 6.75 -4.65 18.43
N VAL A 122 7.25 -4.74 19.65
CA VAL A 122 8.53 -4.16 20.04
C VAL A 122 9.72 -4.89 19.38
N ILE A 123 9.67 -6.21 19.32
CA ILE A 123 10.81 -7.01 18.82
C ILE A 123 10.79 -7.12 17.30
N PHE A 124 9.62 -7.21 16.66
CA PHE A 124 9.55 -7.48 15.22
C PHE A 124 9.04 -6.27 14.43
N ILE A 125 7.87 -5.70 14.76
CA ILE A 125 7.24 -4.71 13.90
C ILE A 125 8.01 -3.39 13.91
N ILE A 126 8.41 -2.88 15.07
CA ILE A 126 9.12 -1.60 15.19
C ILE A 126 10.48 -1.65 14.47
N PRO A 127 11.38 -2.64 14.72
CA PRO A 127 12.65 -2.70 14.01
C PRO A 127 12.47 -2.92 12.51
N TYR A 128 11.54 -3.78 12.11
CA TYR A 128 11.25 -4.07 10.71
C TYR A 128 10.77 -2.83 9.95
N THR A 129 9.77 -2.13 10.49
CA THR A 129 9.24 -0.92 9.85
C THR A 129 10.26 0.20 9.81
N TYR A 130 11.08 0.36 10.85
CA TYR A 130 12.16 1.34 10.87
C TYR A 130 13.22 1.06 9.79
N LEU A 131 13.68 -0.18 9.68
CA LEU A 131 14.65 -0.58 8.66
C LEU A 131 14.10 -0.35 7.25
N LEU A 132 12.89 -0.83 6.97
CA LEU A 132 12.28 -0.66 5.65
C LEU A 132 11.94 0.80 5.34
N PHE A 133 11.57 1.60 6.33
CA PHE A 133 11.40 3.03 6.15
C PHE A 133 12.71 3.71 5.73
N ARG A 134 13.79 3.43 6.47
CA ARG A 134 15.11 4.03 6.22
C ARG A 134 15.67 3.65 4.85
N TYR A 135 15.66 2.35 4.53
CA TYR A 135 16.11 1.87 3.23
C TYR A 135 15.17 2.26 2.10
N GLY A 136 13.88 2.33 2.35
CA GLY A 136 12.87 2.80 1.40
C GLY A 136 13.06 4.26 0.99
N LEU A 137 13.45 5.14 1.93
CA LEU A 137 13.82 6.53 1.62
C LEU A 137 15.03 6.58 0.68
N ASN A 138 16.12 5.89 1.01
CA ASN A 138 17.33 5.84 0.17
C ASN A 138 17.02 5.26 -1.23
N PHE A 139 16.15 4.24 -1.30
CA PHE A 139 15.72 3.63 -2.54
C PHE A 139 14.92 4.59 -3.43
N THR A 140 14.04 5.39 -2.82
CA THR A 140 13.25 6.42 -3.50
C THR A 140 14.14 7.56 -3.98
N GLU A 141 14.99 8.07 -3.10
CA GLU A 141 15.93 9.16 -3.38
C GLU A 141 16.86 8.81 -4.54
N ARG A 142 17.46 7.62 -4.51
CA ARG A 142 18.31 7.13 -5.59
C ARG A 142 17.55 7.05 -6.92
N SER A 143 16.32 6.55 -6.90
CA SER A 143 15.47 6.47 -8.09
C SER A 143 15.12 7.85 -8.65
N PHE A 144 14.90 8.82 -7.76
CA PHE A 144 14.65 10.22 -8.13
C PHE A 144 15.85 10.86 -8.80
N HIS A 145 17.04 10.77 -8.20
CA HIS A 145 18.26 11.36 -8.74
C HIS A 145 18.68 10.74 -10.08
N LEU A 146 18.44 9.44 -10.28
CA LEU A 146 18.74 8.75 -11.53
C LEU A 146 17.68 8.96 -12.61
N ASN A 147 16.58 9.68 -12.32
CA ASN A 147 15.41 9.77 -13.21
C ASN A 147 14.99 8.41 -13.75
N GLU A 148 14.91 7.41 -12.87
CA GLU A 148 14.73 6.02 -13.23
C GLU A 148 13.49 5.80 -14.08
N VAL A 149 13.70 5.16 -15.23
CA VAL A 149 12.63 4.75 -16.13
C VAL A 149 12.48 3.23 -16.12
N SER A 150 11.40 2.71 -16.68
CA SER A 150 11.20 1.27 -16.80
C SER A 150 12.32 0.62 -17.61
N ALA A 151 12.68 -0.61 -17.23
CA ALA A 151 13.56 -1.45 -18.02
C ALA A 151 12.94 -1.85 -19.37
N ALA A 152 11.62 -1.80 -19.49
CA ALA A 152 10.92 -1.96 -20.75
C ALA A 152 10.99 -0.66 -21.57
N LEU A 153 11.37 -0.76 -22.86
CA LEU A 153 11.51 0.40 -23.76
C LEU A 153 10.25 1.28 -23.84
N THR A 154 9.07 0.70 -23.62
CA THR A 154 7.75 1.35 -23.70
C THR A 154 7.08 1.51 -22.34
N GLY A 155 7.78 1.29 -21.23
CA GLY A 155 7.24 1.35 -19.89
C GLY A 155 7.02 2.76 -19.34
N LEU A 156 6.64 2.84 -18.05
CA LEU A 156 6.38 4.10 -17.35
C LEU A 156 7.71 4.76 -16.92
N SER A 157 7.73 6.08 -17.02
CA SER A 157 8.78 6.93 -16.45
C SER A 157 8.47 7.28 -14.98
N HIS A 158 9.42 7.95 -14.30
CA HIS A 158 9.24 8.44 -12.93
C HIS A 158 8.95 7.32 -11.91
N ARG A 159 9.68 6.23 -11.98
CA ARG A 159 9.51 5.08 -11.06
C ARG A 159 9.71 5.43 -9.59
N TRP A 160 10.35 6.55 -9.27
CA TRP A 160 10.49 7.04 -7.91
C TRP A 160 9.14 7.27 -7.21
N ILE A 161 8.08 7.59 -7.96
CA ILE A 161 6.74 7.83 -7.41
C ILE A 161 6.22 6.58 -6.70
N ILE A 162 6.22 5.44 -7.39
CA ILE A 162 5.76 4.19 -6.76
C ILE A 162 6.68 3.72 -5.65
N LYS A 163 7.99 3.96 -5.77
CA LYS A 163 8.96 3.63 -4.73
C LYS A 163 8.73 4.44 -3.45
N ALA A 164 8.24 5.69 -3.55
CA ALA A 164 7.89 6.52 -2.42
C ALA A 164 6.73 5.96 -1.57
N PHE A 165 5.88 5.13 -2.16
CA PHE A 165 4.83 4.46 -1.39
C PHE A 165 5.38 3.44 -0.39
N LEU A 166 6.58 2.88 -0.63
CA LEU A 166 7.20 1.95 0.31
C LEU A 166 7.50 2.59 1.67
N PRO A 167 8.31 3.67 1.77
CA PRO A 167 8.53 4.32 3.06
C PRO A 167 7.25 4.90 3.65
N LEU A 168 6.33 5.41 2.82
CA LEU A 168 5.03 5.90 3.30
C LEU A 168 4.22 4.77 3.95
N GLY A 169 4.09 3.60 3.31
CA GLY A 169 3.39 2.44 3.86
C GLY A 169 4.02 1.94 5.15
N MET A 170 5.37 1.93 5.23
CA MET A 170 6.08 1.56 6.46
C MET A 170 5.85 2.56 7.59
N ALA A 171 5.79 3.85 7.30
CA ALA A 171 5.42 4.87 8.29
C ALA A 171 3.98 4.67 8.81
N LEU A 172 3.02 4.37 7.93
CA LEU A 172 1.64 4.08 8.31
C LEU A 172 1.54 2.80 9.17
N LEU A 173 2.30 1.75 8.82
CA LEU A 173 2.36 0.53 9.61
C LEU A 173 3.01 0.78 10.98
N PHE A 174 4.06 1.59 11.05
CA PHE A 174 4.68 1.99 12.31
C PHE A 174 3.69 2.74 13.21
N LEU A 175 2.95 3.71 12.67
CA LEU A 175 1.90 4.42 13.41
C LEU A 175 0.80 3.46 13.88
N ALA A 176 0.41 2.50 13.07
CA ALA A 176 -0.55 1.47 13.44
C ALA A 176 -0.04 0.61 14.60
N ALA A 177 1.21 0.18 14.54
CA ALA A 177 1.86 -0.56 15.62
C ALA A 177 1.91 0.24 16.92
N LEU A 178 2.22 1.53 16.87
CA LEU A 178 2.18 2.43 18.03
C LEU A 178 0.78 2.53 18.63
N ALA A 179 -0.27 2.69 17.80
CA ALA A 179 -1.64 2.77 18.30
C ALA A 179 -2.06 1.49 19.02
N VAL A 180 -1.75 0.33 18.45
CA VAL A 180 -2.05 -0.98 19.06
C VAL A 180 -1.21 -1.18 20.32
N LEU A 181 0.07 -0.79 20.32
CA LEU A 181 0.94 -0.84 21.49
C LEU A 181 0.37 -0.02 22.64
N LEU A 182 0.00 1.24 22.41
CA LEU A 182 -0.58 2.12 23.41
C LEU A 182 -1.87 1.53 24.00
N ARG A 183 -2.74 0.97 23.17
CA ARG A 183 -3.98 0.32 23.62
C ARG A 183 -3.70 -0.88 24.52
N ASN A 184 -2.77 -1.75 24.12
CA ASN A 184 -2.42 -2.92 24.93
C ASN A 184 -1.71 -2.54 26.24
N LEU A 185 -0.85 -1.52 26.25
CA LEU A 185 -0.23 -1.00 27.49
C LEU A 185 -1.28 -0.43 28.45
N VAL A 186 -2.26 0.32 27.96
CA VAL A 186 -3.34 0.82 28.79
C VAL A 186 -4.17 -0.34 29.36
N PHE A 187 -4.44 -1.38 28.58
CA PHE A 187 -5.15 -2.56 29.06
C PHE A 187 -4.35 -3.31 30.13
N LEU A 188 -3.03 -3.47 29.96
CA LEU A 188 -2.18 -4.22 30.89
C LEU A 188 -1.92 -3.48 32.21
N PHE A 189 -1.82 -2.15 32.18
CA PHE A 189 -1.42 -1.34 33.33
C PHE A 189 -2.52 -0.41 33.87
N GLY A 190 -3.62 -0.25 33.13
CA GLY A 190 -4.71 0.68 33.48
C GLY A 190 -5.74 0.13 34.46
N SER A 191 -5.87 -1.17 34.61
CA SER A 191 -6.91 -1.81 35.42
C SER A 191 -6.59 -1.89 36.93
N LYS A 192 -5.49 -1.31 37.41
CA LYS A 192 -5.12 -1.31 38.83
C LYS A 192 -5.54 -0.07 39.62
N GLU A 193 -6.14 0.94 39.00
CA GLU A 193 -6.50 2.20 39.69
C GLU A 193 -8.01 2.35 39.96
N GLU A 194 -8.86 1.38 39.61
CA GLU A 194 -10.33 1.46 39.84
C GLU A 194 -10.88 0.26 40.64
N SER A 195 -10.10 -0.30 41.56
CA SER A 195 -10.61 -1.26 42.55
C SER A 195 -10.43 -0.79 43.99
#